data_7ca4259c1c8e7addcdec026b5ca3b9ab
#
_entry.id   7ca4259c1c8e7addcdec026b5ca3b9ab
#
_cell.length_a   1.000
_cell.length_b   1.000
_cell.length_c   1.000
_cell.angle_alpha   90.00
_cell.angle_beta   90.00
_cell.angle_gamma   90.00
#
_symmetry.space_group_name_H-M   'P 1'
#
loop_
_entity.id
_entity.type
_entity.pdbx_description
1 polymer ?
#
loop_
_entity_poly.entity_id
_entity_poly.type
_entity_poly.pdbx_seq_one_letter_code
_entity_poly.pdbx_strand_id
1 'polypeptide(L)'
;MEDPSTLLTKLGEDDLQVLRRLSSEGAVWIVGGWVRDGLLSTHNSDMDIATDLLPSDVIRLFPNSLTHGARFGTIGVRMPGNDRTWEVTSLRSEAGYTDGRRPDAVVFGKDIIEDLSRRDFTVNSMAISFPDGEFLDPFCGMVDLHSKTIRTVGDPSKRFSEDGLRILRGYRF
;
A
#
# COMPACT_ATOMS: atom_id res chain seq x y z
N MET A 1 9.48 -14.09 -13.26
CA MET A 1 9.17 -12.87 -12.48
C MET A 1 10.26 -11.86 -12.75
N GLU A 2 9.90 -10.58 -12.69
CA GLU A 2 10.87 -9.51 -12.88
C GLU A 2 11.73 -9.29 -11.63
N ASP A 3 12.88 -8.63 -11.83
CA ASP A 3 13.72 -8.18 -10.74
C ASP A 3 13.07 -6.97 -10.05
N PRO A 4 12.85 -7.00 -8.74
CA PRO A 4 12.29 -5.87 -8.01
C PRO A 4 13.03 -4.54 -8.24
N SER A 5 14.36 -4.59 -8.44
CA SER A 5 15.18 -3.39 -8.68
C SER A 5 14.80 -2.61 -9.94
N THR A 6 14.12 -3.26 -10.88
CA THR A 6 13.71 -2.64 -12.15
C THR A 6 12.35 -1.95 -12.07
N LEU A 7 11.57 -2.20 -11.02
CA LEU A 7 10.18 -1.74 -10.96
C LEU A 7 10.07 -0.21 -10.97
N LEU A 8 10.96 0.51 -10.29
CA LEU A 8 10.93 1.99 -10.30
C LEU A 8 11.19 2.59 -11.70
N THR A 9 11.83 1.87 -12.59
CA THR A 9 12.07 2.34 -13.97
C THR A 9 10.80 2.39 -14.83
N LYS A 10 9.72 1.75 -14.35
CA LYS A 10 8.42 1.69 -15.03
C LYS A 10 7.47 2.82 -14.63
N LEU A 11 7.87 3.66 -13.70
CA LEU A 11 7.07 4.80 -13.23
C LEU A 11 6.93 5.86 -14.32
N GLY A 12 5.71 6.32 -14.53
CA GLY A 12 5.43 7.48 -15.38
C GLY A 12 5.85 8.79 -14.72
N GLU A 13 5.95 9.86 -15.49
CA GLU A 13 6.36 11.17 -14.97
C GLU A 13 5.40 11.69 -13.89
N ASP A 14 4.09 11.47 -14.07
CA ASP A 14 3.08 11.87 -13.07
C ASP A 14 3.27 11.12 -11.74
N ASP A 15 3.57 9.81 -11.80
CA ASP A 15 3.88 9.01 -10.62
C ASP A 15 5.11 9.55 -9.90
N LEU A 16 6.16 9.86 -10.67
CA LEU A 16 7.41 10.41 -10.14
C LEU A 16 7.20 11.77 -9.48
N GLN A 17 6.34 12.64 -10.04
CA GLN A 17 6.02 13.93 -9.44
C GLN A 17 5.35 13.78 -8.07
N VAL A 18 4.37 12.88 -7.95
CA VAL A 18 3.69 12.60 -6.68
C VAL A 18 4.69 12.04 -5.66
N LEU A 19 5.46 11.02 -6.05
CA LEU A 19 6.44 10.37 -5.17
C LEU A 19 7.54 11.33 -4.70
N ARG A 20 8.11 12.13 -5.59
CA ARG A 20 9.14 13.14 -5.25
C ARG A 20 8.60 14.18 -4.26
N ARG A 21 7.36 14.63 -4.46
CA ARG A 21 6.74 15.61 -3.58
C ARG A 21 6.47 15.05 -2.18
N LEU A 22 6.04 13.79 -2.07
CA LEU A 22 5.90 13.13 -0.78
C LEU A 22 7.26 12.91 -0.13
N SER A 23 8.24 12.38 -0.88
CA SER A 23 9.58 12.06 -0.36
C SER A 23 10.42 13.27 0.04
N SER A 24 10.01 14.48 -0.36
CA SER A 24 10.67 15.72 0.13
C SER A 24 10.38 16.01 1.60
N GLU A 25 9.36 15.40 2.20
CA GLU A 25 8.96 15.66 3.59
C GLU A 25 8.87 14.41 4.47
N GLY A 26 8.83 13.20 3.87
CA GLY A 26 8.74 11.95 4.62
C GLY A 26 9.20 10.74 3.85
N ALA A 27 9.21 9.59 4.51
CA ALA A 27 9.52 8.32 3.89
C ALA A 27 8.33 7.84 3.04
N VAL A 28 8.63 7.22 1.88
CA VAL A 28 7.62 6.83 0.90
C VAL A 28 7.91 5.43 0.37
N TRP A 29 6.87 4.63 0.23
CA TRP A 29 6.92 3.30 -0.38
C TRP A 29 5.78 3.12 -1.37
N ILE A 30 6.05 2.41 -2.46
CA ILE A 30 5.01 1.84 -3.32
C ILE A 30 4.71 0.45 -2.77
N VAL A 31 3.43 0.09 -2.65
CA VAL A 31 3.00 -1.11 -1.91
C VAL A 31 1.90 -1.88 -2.66
N GLY A 32 1.63 -3.09 -2.22
CA GLY A 32 0.42 -3.83 -2.57
C GLY A 32 0.37 -4.36 -4.00
N GLY A 33 -0.79 -4.19 -4.64
CA GLY A 33 -1.08 -4.76 -5.94
C GLY A 33 -0.12 -4.34 -7.05
N TRP A 34 0.30 -3.09 -7.06
CA TRP A 34 1.24 -2.58 -8.07
C TRP A 34 2.60 -3.30 -8.04
N VAL A 35 3.12 -3.56 -6.82
CA VAL A 35 4.38 -4.31 -6.65
C VAL A 35 4.22 -5.74 -7.13
N ARG A 36 3.15 -6.44 -6.68
CA ARG A 36 2.83 -7.81 -7.11
C ARG A 36 2.70 -7.92 -8.63
N ASP A 37 1.90 -7.05 -9.24
CA ASP A 37 1.62 -7.09 -10.67
C ASP A 37 2.86 -6.71 -11.49
N GLY A 38 3.67 -5.79 -10.98
CA GLY A 38 4.95 -5.43 -11.56
C GLY A 38 5.92 -6.61 -11.61
N LEU A 39 6.01 -7.40 -10.53
CA LEU A 39 6.82 -8.63 -10.47
C LEU A 39 6.33 -9.71 -11.44
N LEU A 40 5.03 -9.75 -11.75
CA LEU A 40 4.43 -10.67 -12.74
C LEU A 40 4.46 -10.13 -14.17
N SER A 41 5.02 -8.94 -14.42
CA SER A 41 4.94 -8.26 -15.73
C SER A 41 3.52 -7.95 -16.20
N THR A 42 2.58 -7.88 -15.27
CA THR A 42 1.19 -7.49 -15.51
C THR A 42 0.98 -6.10 -14.89
N HIS A 43 0.55 -5.11 -15.66
CA HIS A 43 0.39 -3.73 -15.15
C HIS A 43 -1.10 -3.36 -15.06
N ASN A 44 -1.82 -4.05 -14.18
CA ASN A 44 -3.27 -3.93 -14.06
C ASN A 44 -3.75 -3.24 -12.77
N SER A 45 -2.85 -2.98 -11.80
CA SER A 45 -3.23 -2.39 -10.53
C SER A 45 -2.91 -0.90 -10.49
N ASP A 46 -3.80 -0.14 -9.87
CA ASP A 46 -3.51 1.24 -9.46
C ASP A 46 -2.34 1.25 -8.47
N MET A 47 -1.59 2.33 -8.48
CA MET A 47 -0.45 2.46 -7.59
C MET A 47 -0.91 2.94 -6.21
N ASP A 48 -0.74 2.07 -5.20
CA ASP A 48 -0.92 2.40 -3.80
C ASP A 48 0.41 2.89 -3.22
N ILE A 49 0.36 4.01 -2.51
CA ILE A 49 1.52 4.63 -1.86
C ILE A 49 1.33 4.59 -0.34
N ALA A 50 2.37 4.17 0.38
CA ALA A 50 2.45 4.29 1.83
C ALA A 50 3.47 5.37 2.21
N THR A 51 3.22 6.09 3.31
CA THR A 51 4.12 7.15 3.79
C THR A 51 4.04 7.29 5.30
N ASP A 52 5.11 7.76 5.94
CA ASP A 52 5.12 8.11 7.36
C ASP A 52 4.57 9.51 7.65
N LEU A 53 4.17 10.25 6.61
CA LEU A 53 3.48 11.53 6.75
C LEU A 53 2.07 11.32 7.31
N LEU A 54 1.61 12.26 8.13
CA LEU A 54 0.21 12.28 8.58
C LEU A 54 -0.74 12.68 7.44
N PRO A 55 -2.02 12.31 7.48
CA PRO A 55 -3.00 12.73 6.49
C PRO A 55 -3.06 14.25 6.29
N SER A 56 -2.86 15.03 7.37
CA SER A 56 -2.80 16.50 7.34
C SER A 56 -1.65 17.02 6.49
N ASP A 57 -0.48 16.36 6.55
CA ASP A 57 0.70 16.74 5.78
C ASP A 57 0.50 16.43 4.30
N VAL A 58 -0.07 15.26 4.00
CA VAL A 58 -0.43 14.89 2.62
C VAL A 58 -1.43 15.89 2.02
N ILE A 59 -2.48 16.29 2.77
CA ILE A 59 -3.45 17.31 2.32
C ILE A 59 -2.77 18.66 2.09
N ARG A 60 -1.85 19.06 2.97
CA ARG A 60 -1.07 20.30 2.82
C ARG A 60 -0.21 20.27 1.55
N LEU A 61 0.42 19.15 1.26
CA LEU A 61 1.19 18.96 0.03
C LEU A 61 0.31 18.95 -1.22
N PHE A 62 -0.90 18.39 -1.15
CA PHE A 62 -1.81 18.22 -2.27
C PHE A 62 -3.22 18.77 -1.93
N PRO A 63 -3.44 20.09 -2.00
CA PRO A 63 -4.69 20.71 -1.55
C PRO A 63 -5.96 20.27 -2.28
N ASN A 64 -5.83 19.75 -3.51
CA ASN A 64 -6.96 19.30 -4.33
C ASN A 64 -7.33 17.81 -4.09
N SER A 65 -6.84 17.20 -3.02
CA SER A 65 -7.01 15.79 -2.71
C SER A 65 -8.41 15.45 -2.20
N LEU A 66 -8.81 14.18 -2.41
CA LEU A 66 -10.03 13.61 -1.85
C LEU A 66 -9.77 13.11 -0.42
N THR A 67 -10.54 13.58 0.54
CA THR A 67 -10.31 13.35 1.98
C THR A 67 -11.28 12.37 2.63
N HIS A 68 -12.14 11.69 1.87
CA HIS A 68 -13.16 10.77 2.41
C HIS A 68 -12.58 9.63 3.26
N GLY A 69 -11.34 9.21 2.96
CA GLY A 69 -10.61 8.17 3.71
C GLY A 69 -9.70 8.70 4.82
N ALA A 70 -9.60 10.02 5.03
CA ALA A 70 -8.62 10.64 5.92
C ALA A 70 -8.66 10.12 7.36
N ARG A 71 -9.85 9.84 7.90
CA ARG A 71 -10.01 9.24 9.24
C ARG A 71 -9.37 7.86 9.38
N PHE A 72 -9.19 7.15 8.27
CA PHE A 72 -8.50 5.85 8.21
C PHE A 72 -7.07 5.99 7.67
N GLY A 73 -6.58 7.21 7.48
CA GLY A 73 -5.23 7.48 7.01
C GLY A 73 -5.05 7.50 5.49
N THR A 74 -6.11 7.32 4.68
CA THR A 74 -5.99 7.30 3.22
C THR A 74 -6.47 8.60 2.61
N ILE A 75 -5.63 9.19 1.75
CA ILE A 75 -5.89 10.41 0.98
C ILE A 75 -5.81 10.08 -0.51
N GLY A 76 -6.84 10.44 -1.26
CA GLY A 76 -6.82 10.35 -2.72
C GLY A 76 -6.13 11.59 -3.31
N VAL A 77 -4.84 11.49 -3.56
CA VAL A 77 -4.04 12.60 -4.09
C VAL A 77 -4.40 12.88 -5.54
N ARG A 78 -4.56 14.15 -5.90
CA ARG A 78 -4.79 14.63 -7.25
C ARG A 78 -3.80 15.72 -7.63
N MET A 79 -3.29 15.66 -8.85
CA MET A 79 -2.44 16.70 -9.43
C MET A 79 -3.28 17.66 -10.28
N PRO A 80 -2.95 18.96 -10.31
CA PRO A 80 -3.61 19.91 -11.19
C PRO A 80 -3.51 19.48 -12.65
N GLY A 81 -4.65 19.49 -13.37
CA GLY A 81 -4.69 19.11 -14.79
C GLY A 81 -4.62 17.61 -15.08
N ASN A 82 -4.72 16.77 -14.06
CA ASN A 82 -4.73 15.32 -14.17
C ASN A 82 -5.96 14.73 -13.45
N ASP A 83 -6.74 13.91 -14.14
CA ASP A 83 -7.94 13.27 -13.57
C ASP A 83 -7.62 12.01 -12.74
N ARG A 84 -6.38 11.53 -12.79
CA ARG A 84 -5.93 10.37 -12.03
C ARG A 84 -5.90 10.69 -10.53
N THR A 85 -6.21 9.68 -9.74
CA THR A 85 -6.13 9.73 -8.28
C THR A 85 -5.13 8.68 -7.79
N TRP A 86 -4.19 9.08 -6.95
CA TRP A 86 -3.25 8.16 -6.26
C TRP A 86 -3.73 7.96 -4.83
N GLU A 87 -3.88 6.71 -4.40
CA GLU A 87 -4.17 6.40 -3.00
C GLU A 87 -2.90 6.48 -2.18
N VAL A 88 -2.81 7.49 -1.30
CA VAL A 88 -1.71 7.70 -0.36
C VAL A 88 -2.20 7.38 1.04
N THR A 89 -1.63 6.34 1.66
CA THR A 89 -2.01 5.89 2.99
C THR A 89 -0.88 6.15 3.99
N SER A 90 -1.19 6.86 5.07
CA SER A 90 -0.28 7.03 6.20
C SER A 90 -0.03 5.69 6.88
N LEU A 91 1.23 5.39 7.20
CA LEU A 91 1.59 4.19 7.95
C LEU A 91 0.82 4.14 9.26
N ARG A 92 0.26 2.98 9.59
CA ARG A 92 -0.59 2.82 10.75
C ARG A 92 -0.61 1.41 11.30
N SER A 93 -0.87 1.30 12.58
CA SER A 93 -1.39 0.10 13.22
C SER A 93 -2.90 0.20 13.39
N GLU A 94 -3.57 -0.91 13.47
CA GLU A 94 -5.03 -1.02 13.55
C GLU A 94 -5.42 -1.88 14.76
N ALA A 95 -6.48 -1.45 15.48
CA ALA A 95 -6.99 -2.19 16.62
C ALA A 95 -8.53 -2.20 16.62
N GLY A 96 -9.08 -3.38 16.96
CA GLY A 96 -10.52 -3.60 17.01
C GLY A 96 -11.16 -3.65 15.61
N TYR A 97 -12.16 -4.50 15.44
CA TYR A 97 -12.93 -4.66 14.21
C TYR A 97 -14.37 -5.05 14.56
N THR A 98 -15.06 -4.18 15.27
CA THR A 98 -16.41 -4.48 15.78
C THR A 98 -17.42 -4.69 14.64
N ASP A 99 -17.25 -3.98 13.52
CA ASP A 99 -18.12 -4.12 12.34
C ASP A 99 -17.64 -5.24 11.37
N GLY A 100 -16.54 -5.96 11.70
CA GLY A 100 -15.97 -7.02 10.87
C GLY A 100 -15.43 -6.54 9.52
N ARG A 101 -15.11 -5.25 9.37
CA ARG A 101 -14.56 -4.68 8.13
C ARG A 101 -13.60 -3.51 8.36
N ARG A 102 -13.93 -2.62 9.27
CA ARG A 102 -13.14 -1.40 9.51
C ARG A 102 -12.54 -1.42 10.90
N PRO A 103 -11.28 -0.96 11.05
CA PRO A 103 -10.68 -0.87 12.37
C PRO A 103 -11.45 0.17 13.22
N ASP A 104 -11.66 -0.17 14.49
CA ASP A 104 -12.28 0.73 15.46
C ASP A 104 -11.36 1.88 15.83
N ALA A 105 -10.05 1.62 15.86
CA ALA A 105 -9.02 2.60 16.13
C ALA A 105 -7.84 2.48 15.15
N VAL A 106 -7.31 3.63 14.76
CA VAL A 106 -6.12 3.77 13.91
C VAL A 106 -5.11 4.59 14.67
N VAL A 107 -3.90 4.06 14.82
CA VAL A 107 -2.76 4.77 15.39
C VAL A 107 -1.72 4.94 14.29
N PHE A 108 -1.43 6.19 13.93
CA PHE A 108 -0.41 6.48 12.92
C PHE A 108 0.97 6.16 13.46
N GLY A 109 1.78 5.48 12.64
CA GLY A 109 3.12 4.99 12.97
C GLY A 109 4.15 5.41 11.91
N LYS A 110 5.35 4.90 12.08
CA LYS A 110 6.46 5.13 11.13
C LYS A 110 7.09 3.81 10.65
N ASP A 111 6.57 2.68 11.06
CA ASP A 111 7.10 1.37 10.73
C ASP A 111 6.34 0.76 9.57
N ILE A 112 7.01 0.66 8.41
CA ILE A 112 6.46 0.02 7.21
C ILE A 112 6.19 -1.47 7.44
N ILE A 113 6.99 -2.17 8.23
CA ILE A 113 6.81 -3.59 8.51
C ILE A 113 5.52 -3.82 9.30
N GLU A 114 5.23 -2.94 10.26
CA GLU A 114 3.96 -2.97 10.99
C GLU A 114 2.76 -2.75 10.03
N ASP A 115 2.84 -1.78 9.13
CA ASP A 115 1.80 -1.54 8.12
C ASP A 115 1.61 -2.75 7.18
N LEU A 116 2.69 -3.35 6.71
CA LEU A 116 2.63 -4.55 5.88
C LEU A 116 2.06 -5.74 6.64
N SER A 117 2.30 -5.84 7.96
CA SER A 117 1.83 -6.94 8.80
C SER A 117 0.32 -7.03 8.95
N ARG A 118 -0.41 -5.91 8.80
CA ARG A 118 -1.88 -5.85 8.91
C ARG A 118 -2.61 -6.16 7.61
N ARG A 119 -1.90 -6.32 6.49
CA ARG A 119 -2.49 -6.60 5.18
C ARG A 119 -3.06 -8.02 5.11
N ASP A 120 -3.85 -8.26 4.07
CA ASP A 120 -4.57 -9.53 3.89
C ASP A 120 -3.64 -10.70 3.55
N PHE A 121 -2.91 -10.60 2.44
CA PHE A 121 -2.11 -11.69 1.89
C PHE A 121 -0.65 -11.29 1.70
N THR A 122 0.25 -12.26 1.84
CA THR A 122 1.70 -12.07 1.69
C THR A 122 2.07 -11.45 0.35
N VAL A 123 1.41 -11.87 -0.74
CA VAL A 123 1.61 -11.35 -2.10
C VAL A 123 1.24 -9.87 -2.27
N ASN A 124 0.48 -9.30 -1.34
CA ASN A 124 0.12 -7.89 -1.28
C ASN A 124 0.85 -7.12 -0.17
N SER A 125 1.75 -7.81 0.57
CA SER A 125 2.49 -7.25 1.71
C SER A 125 3.96 -7.06 1.39
N MET A 126 4.23 -6.65 0.17
CA MET A 126 5.53 -6.27 -0.35
C MET A 126 5.56 -4.76 -0.60
N ALA A 127 6.74 -4.16 -0.48
CA ALA A 127 6.94 -2.73 -0.68
C ALA A 127 8.25 -2.44 -1.44
N ILE A 128 8.30 -1.28 -2.09
CA ILE A 128 9.53 -0.72 -2.66
C ILE A 128 9.68 0.71 -2.14
N SER A 129 10.81 1.01 -1.50
CA SER A 129 11.10 2.37 -1.03
C SER A 129 11.36 3.33 -2.20
N PHE A 130 11.01 4.59 -2.03
CA PHE A 130 11.32 5.64 -2.97
C PHE A 130 12.08 6.78 -2.26
N PRO A 131 13.21 7.29 -2.81
CA PRO A 131 13.74 6.99 -4.17
C PRO A 131 14.71 5.80 -4.24
N ASP A 132 15.07 5.15 -3.12
CA ASP A 132 16.20 4.23 -3.03
C ASP A 132 15.98 2.89 -3.76
N GLY A 133 14.72 2.49 -3.97
CA GLY A 133 14.38 1.25 -4.67
C GLY A 133 14.62 -0.02 -3.83
N GLU A 134 14.76 0.11 -2.51
CA GLU A 134 14.89 -1.05 -1.63
C GLU A 134 13.61 -1.87 -1.62
N PHE A 135 13.72 -3.15 -1.97
CA PHE A 135 12.60 -4.08 -1.94
C PHE A 135 12.44 -4.71 -0.57
N LEU A 136 11.25 -4.61 -0.01
CA LEU A 136 10.88 -5.13 1.30
C LEU A 136 9.83 -6.24 1.13
N ASP A 137 10.18 -7.45 1.58
CA ASP A 137 9.30 -8.64 1.58
C ASP A 137 9.40 -9.39 2.90
N PRO A 138 8.92 -8.82 4.02
CA PRO A 138 9.08 -9.39 5.35
C PRO A 138 8.26 -10.68 5.56
N PHE A 139 7.30 -10.97 4.68
CA PHE A 139 6.38 -12.09 4.83
C PHE A 139 6.50 -13.13 3.71
N CYS A 140 7.60 -13.11 2.95
CA CYS A 140 7.89 -14.04 1.85
C CYS A 140 6.83 -14.04 0.74
N GLY A 141 6.26 -12.88 0.44
CA GLY A 141 5.25 -12.70 -0.61
C GLY A 141 5.76 -13.07 -1.99
N MET A 142 7.05 -12.81 -2.29
CA MET A 142 7.67 -13.19 -3.55
C MET A 142 7.75 -14.71 -3.74
N VAL A 143 8.01 -15.46 -2.67
CA VAL A 143 8.02 -16.94 -2.69
C VAL A 143 6.61 -17.47 -2.94
N ASP A 144 5.61 -16.93 -2.25
CA ASP A 144 4.21 -17.31 -2.43
C ASP A 144 3.71 -16.94 -3.84
N LEU A 145 4.11 -15.79 -4.36
CA LEU A 145 3.80 -15.37 -5.72
C LEU A 145 4.39 -16.33 -6.77
N HIS A 146 5.64 -16.74 -6.60
CA HIS A 146 6.30 -17.72 -7.48
C HIS A 146 5.62 -19.08 -7.44
N SER A 147 5.24 -19.55 -6.26
CA SER A 147 4.56 -20.84 -6.06
C SER A 147 3.06 -20.81 -6.34
N LYS A 148 2.51 -19.64 -6.76
CA LYS A 148 1.07 -19.41 -6.98
C LYS A 148 0.23 -19.77 -5.76
N THR A 149 0.72 -19.40 -4.58
CA THR A 149 0.10 -19.68 -3.29
C THR A 149 -0.53 -18.39 -2.73
N ILE A 150 -1.79 -18.47 -2.32
CA ILE A 150 -2.43 -17.40 -1.54
C ILE A 150 -2.31 -17.73 -0.06
N ARG A 151 -1.52 -16.95 0.65
CA ARG A 151 -1.27 -17.09 2.08
C ARG A 151 -1.58 -15.78 2.80
N THR A 152 -2.28 -15.87 3.92
CA THR A 152 -2.53 -14.69 4.77
C THR A 152 -1.24 -14.25 5.48
N VAL A 153 -1.14 -12.97 5.77
CA VAL A 153 -0.12 -12.46 6.68
C VAL A 153 -0.49 -12.84 8.11
N GLY A 154 0.29 -13.71 8.75
CA GLY A 154 0.01 -14.24 10.07
C GLY A 154 -1.11 -15.30 10.10
N ASP A 155 -1.84 -15.36 11.21
CA ASP A 155 -2.88 -16.38 11.43
C ASP A 155 -4.12 -16.15 10.56
N PRO A 156 -4.52 -17.12 9.72
CA PRO A 156 -5.68 -16.98 8.83
C PRO A 156 -6.99 -16.74 9.58
N SER A 157 -7.20 -17.43 10.72
CA SER A 157 -8.44 -17.30 11.49
C SER A 157 -8.61 -15.88 12.02
N LYS A 158 -7.51 -15.30 12.50
CA LYS A 158 -7.46 -13.90 12.94
C LYS A 158 -7.73 -12.96 11.76
N ARG A 159 -7.02 -13.11 10.64
CA ARG A 159 -7.15 -12.23 9.46
C ARG A 159 -8.56 -12.22 8.88
N PHE A 160 -9.20 -13.37 8.79
CA PHE A 160 -10.55 -13.47 8.25
C PHE A 160 -11.64 -13.01 9.24
N SER A 161 -11.39 -13.11 10.56
CA SER A 161 -12.32 -12.53 11.55
C SER A 161 -12.29 -11.01 11.60
N GLU A 162 -11.16 -10.37 11.25
CA GLU A 162 -11.03 -8.91 11.18
C GLU A 162 -11.85 -8.31 10.03
N ASP A 163 -11.81 -8.95 8.86
CA ASP A 163 -12.55 -8.50 7.66
C ASP A 163 -12.97 -9.70 6.81
N GLY A 164 -14.27 -10.02 6.83
CA GLY A 164 -14.84 -11.11 6.05
C GLY A 164 -14.68 -10.96 4.53
N LEU A 165 -14.50 -9.74 4.02
CA LEU A 165 -14.24 -9.52 2.59
C LEU A 165 -12.88 -10.06 2.16
N ARG A 166 -11.93 -10.29 3.08
CA ARG A 166 -10.64 -10.89 2.75
C ARG A 166 -10.78 -12.29 2.15
N ILE A 167 -11.79 -13.05 2.58
CA ILE A 167 -12.08 -14.37 1.99
C ILE A 167 -12.42 -14.22 0.50
N LEU A 168 -13.33 -13.31 0.16
CA LEU A 168 -13.70 -13.04 -1.24
C LEU A 168 -12.53 -12.49 -2.06
N ARG A 169 -11.67 -11.67 -1.44
CA ARG A 169 -10.44 -11.18 -2.08
C ARG A 169 -9.48 -12.32 -2.42
N GLY A 170 -9.39 -13.36 -1.56
CA GLY A 170 -8.57 -14.54 -1.85
C GLY A 170 -8.99 -15.29 -3.12
N TYR A 171 -10.29 -15.32 -3.45
CA TYR A 171 -10.77 -15.89 -4.72
C TYR A 171 -10.48 -15.01 -5.95
N ARG A 172 -10.16 -13.75 -5.76
CA ARG A 172 -9.85 -12.81 -6.85
C ARG A 172 -8.39 -12.91 -7.28
N PHE A 173 -7.49 -13.26 -6.38
CA PHE A 173 -6.05 -13.38 -6.63
C PHE A 173 -5.65 -14.78 -7.07
#